data_e1ae914740196700fb84c2b9eb67a2a0
#
_entry.id   e1ae914740196700fb84c2b9eb67a2a0
#
_cell.length_a   1.000
_cell.length_b   1.000
_cell.length_c   1.000
_cell.angle_alpha   90.00
_cell.angle_beta   90.00
_cell.angle_gamma   90.00
#
_symmetry.space_group_name_H-M   'P 1'
#
loop_
_entity.id
_entity.type
_entity.pdbx_description
1 polymer ?
#
loop_
_entity_poly.entity_id
_entity_poly.type
_entity_poly.pdbx_seq_one_letter_code
_entity_poly.pdbx_strand_id
1 'polypeptide(L)'
;MPAPHTSSNGSGPGRVDDDAPLWQLMLDPRGRIGRATWWWCGVAVPLGLGVLLVALADVAQFDPRQSRHVVNLLLLWPALAVSIKRWHDRDQSGWWVLVVLLPLIGWLWALVANGLLRGTPGVNRHGPEPEEVAQARAQRLAVDGGA
;
A
#
# COMPACT_ATOMS: atom_id res chain seq x y z
N MET A 1 -14.16 31.99 23.44
CA MET A 1 -12.80 31.55 23.05
C MET A 1 -12.92 30.13 22.52
N PRO A 2 -12.73 29.87 21.22
CA PRO A 2 -12.69 28.50 20.71
C PRO A 2 -11.31 27.88 21.06
N ALA A 3 -11.36 26.64 21.55
CA ALA A 3 -10.17 25.88 21.89
C ALA A 3 -9.30 25.62 20.64
N PRO A 4 -7.96 25.62 20.77
CA PRO A 4 -7.08 25.31 19.64
C PRO A 4 -7.27 23.87 19.23
N HIS A 5 -7.61 23.65 17.95
CA HIS A 5 -7.60 22.35 17.33
C HIS A 5 -6.16 21.83 17.28
N THR A 6 -5.78 21.04 18.26
CA THR A 6 -4.57 20.25 18.19
C THR A 6 -4.75 19.25 17.07
N SER A 7 -4.09 19.48 15.95
CA SER A 7 -3.86 18.48 14.93
C SER A 7 -3.02 17.37 15.54
N SER A 8 -3.66 16.36 16.12
CA SER A 8 -2.99 15.15 16.53
C SER A 8 -2.52 14.46 15.24
N ASN A 9 -1.25 14.67 14.93
CA ASN A 9 -0.51 13.88 13.96
C ASN A 9 -0.40 12.46 14.57
N GLY A 10 -1.49 11.70 14.43
CA GLY A 10 -1.70 10.42 15.11
C GLY A 10 -0.86 9.32 14.48
N SER A 11 0.34 9.13 15.01
CA SER A 11 1.11 7.90 14.86
C SER A 11 0.56 6.78 15.75
N GLY A 12 -0.78 6.60 15.75
CA GLY A 12 -1.44 5.52 16.48
C GLY A 12 -1.59 4.24 15.64
N PRO A 13 -1.72 3.06 16.25
CA PRO A 13 -2.12 1.87 15.55
C PRO A 13 -3.55 2.06 15.04
N GLY A 14 -3.72 2.05 13.73
CA GLY A 14 -5.04 2.18 13.12
C GLY A 14 -5.21 3.38 12.19
N ARG A 15 -4.37 3.49 11.15
CA ARG A 15 -4.42 4.58 10.16
C ARG A 15 -4.85 4.03 8.79
N VAL A 16 -5.63 4.84 8.07
CA VAL A 16 -5.83 4.66 6.63
C VAL A 16 -4.75 5.44 5.89
N ASP A 17 -4.08 4.77 4.98
CA ASP A 17 -2.90 5.32 4.29
C ASP A 17 -3.13 5.62 2.80
N ASP A 18 -4.35 5.49 2.27
CA ASP A 18 -4.61 5.73 0.84
C ASP A 18 -4.19 7.14 0.36
N ASP A 19 -4.21 8.12 1.27
CA ASP A 19 -3.78 9.50 1.00
C ASP A 19 -2.39 9.82 1.57
N ALA A 20 -1.67 8.84 2.07
CA ALA A 20 -0.34 9.06 2.60
C ALA A 20 0.65 9.38 1.46
N PRO A 21 1.73 10.15 1.73
CA PRO A 21 2.76 10.36 0.74
C PRO A 21 3.38 9.02 0.32
N LEU A 22 3.75 8.88 -0.96
CA LEU A 22 4.20 7.62 -1.55
C LEU A 22 5.31 6.93 -0.75
N TRP A 23 6.26 7.68 -0.21
CA TRP A 23 7.33 7.11 0.61
C TRP A 23 6.81 6.41 1.86
N GLN A 24 5.80 6.99 2.54
CA GLN A 24 5.19 6.41 3.72
C GLN A 24 4.33 5.18 3.37
N LEU A 25 3.63 5.27 2.24
CA LEU A 25 2.83 4.17 1.73
C LEU A 25 3.69 2.96 1.39
N MET A 26 4.88 3.18 0.84
CA MET A 26 5.79 2.15 0.39
C MET A 26 6.79 1.65 1.44
N LEU A 27 7.10 2.43 2.47
CA LEU A 27 8.13 2.06 3.45
C LEU A 27 7.59 1.64 4.81
N ASP A 28 6.43 2.18 5.23
CA ASP A 28 5.79 1.83 6.50
C ASP A 28 4.77 0.69 6.27
N PRO A 29 4.92 -0.49 6.87
CA PRO A 29 3.97 -1.61 6.71
C PRO A 29 2.70 -1.48 7.57
N ARG A 30 2.56 -0.41 8.35
CA ARG A 30 1.42 -0.19 9.25
C ARG A 30 0.24 0.46 8.51
N GLY A 31 -0.98 0.26 9.05
CA GLY A 31 -2.20 0.84 8.51
C GLY A 31 -2.94 -0.08 7.54
N ARG A 32 -3.95 0.47 6.86
CA ARG A 32 -4.81 -0.20 5.89
C ARG A 32 -4.81 0.56 4.57
N ILE A 33 -4.94 -0.15 3.48
CA ILE A 33 -5.10 0.42 2.13
C ILE A 33 -6.22 -0.29 1.36
N GLY A 34 -6.86 0.46 0.48
CA GLY A 34 -7.87 -0.06 -0.44
C GLY A 34 -7.28 -0.91 -1.57
N ARG A 35 -8.18 -1.58 -2.32
CA ARG A 35 -7.80 -2.42 -3.48
C ARG A 35 -7.14 -1.61 -4.59
N ALA A 36 -7.67 -0.43 -4.90
CA ALA A 36 -7.13 0.42 -5.94
C ALA A 36 -5.69 0.84 -5.62
N THR A 37 -5.43 1.28 -4.38
CA THR A 37 -4.09 1.64 -3.91
C THR A 37 -3.13 0.46 -3.98
N TRP A 38 -3.58 -0.75 -3.64
CA TRP A 38 -2.76 -1.95 -3.78
C TRP A 38 -2.40 -2.25 -5.24
N TRP A 39 -3.35 -2.13 -6.19
CA TRP A 39 -3.05 -2.33 -7.61
C TRP A 39 -2.04 -1.31 -8.15
N TRP A 40 -2.20 -0.02 -7.77
CA TRP A 40 -1.28 1.02 -8.22
C TRP A 40 0.08 0.93 -7.53
N CYS A 41 0.13 0.93 -6.22
CA CYS A 41 1.37 1.03 -5.45
C CYS A 41 2.04 -0.32 -5.19
N GLY A 42 1.27 -1.41 -5.14
CA GLY A 42 1.78 -2.77 -4.93
C GLY A 42 2.16 -3.50 -6.21
N VAL A 43 1.54 -3.16 -7.35
CA VAL A 43 1.76 -3.86 -8.62
C VAL A 43 2.27 -2.92 -9.71
N ALA A 44 1.48 -1.91 -10.11
CA ALA A 44 1.79 -1.09 -11.29
C ALA A 44 3.07 -0.26 -11.10
N VAL A 45 3.21 0.43 -9.98
CA VAL A 45 4.40 1.28 -9.73
C VAL A 45 5.68 0.44 -9.59
N PRO A 46 5.75 -0.64 -8.78
CA PRO A 46 6.96 -1.46 -8.72
C PRO A 46 7.31 -2.11 -10.06
N LEU A 47 6.31 -2.58 -10.81
CA LEU A 47 6.54 -3.18 -12.13
C LEU A 47 7.09 -2.14 -13.11
N GLY A 48 6.44 -0.98 -13.24
CA GLY A 48 6.89 0.08 -14.15
C GLY A 48 8.26 0.63 -13.78
N LEU A 49 8.50 0.87 -12.48
CA LEU A 49 9.79 1.33 -12.00
C LEU A 49 10.88 0.26 -12.20
N GLY A 50 10.56 -1.01 -11.98
CA GLY A 50 11.47 -2.13 -12.22
C GLY A 50 11.90 -2.23 -13.67
N VAL A 51 10.94 -2.17 -14.60
CA VAL A 51 11.23 -2.16 -16.05
C VAL A 51 12.09 -0.96 -16.42
N LEU A 52 11.75 0.23 -15.93
CA LEU A 52 12.51 1.45 -16.20
C LEU A 52 13.96 1.35 -15.70
N LEU A 53 14.14 0.92 -14.44
CA LEU A 53 15.49 0.82 -13.85
C LEU A 53 16.35 -0.22 -14.56
N VAL A 54 15.78 -1.36 -14.96
CA VAL A 54 16.50 -2.36 -15.76
C VAL A 54 16.86 -1.81 -17.13
N ALA A 55 15.95 -1.13 -17.82
CA ALA A 55 16.23 -0.52 -19.12
C ALA A 55 17.33 0.54 -19.04
N LEU A 56 17.31 1.39 -18.00
CA LEU A 56 18.37 2.38 -17.78
C LEU A 56 19.73 1.72 -17.50
N ALA A 57 19.73 0.63 -16.74
CA ALA A 57 20.95 -0.12 -16.45
C ALA A 57 21.52 -0.78 -17.74
N ASP A 58 20.65 -1.29 -18.63
CA ASP A 58 21.07 -1.84 -19.93
C ASP A 58 21.68 -0.75 -20.83
N VAL A 59 21.07 0.44 -20.87
CA VAL A 59 21.64 1.60 -21.60
C VAL A 59 22.99 2.01 -21.02
N ALA A 60 23.13 1.98 -19.69
CA ALA A 60 24.38 2.28 -19.00
C ALA A 60 25.43 1.14 -19.07
N GLN A 61 25.13 0.06 -19.81
CA GLN A 61 26.01 -1.10 -20.02
C GLN A 61 26.40 -1.84 -18.72
N PHE A 62 25.54 -1.81 -17.69
CA PHE A 62 25.72 -2.66 -16.52
C PHE A 62 25.43 -4.13 -16.85
N ASP A 63 25.98 -5.05 -16.05
CA ASP A 63 25.69 -6.47 -16.21
C ASP A 63 24.18 -6.75 -16.00
N PRO A 64 23.48 -7.34 -16.98
CA PRO A 64 22.02 -7.48 -16.94
C PRO A 64 21.55 -8.38 -15.80
N ARG A 65 22.33 -9.37 -15.38
CA ARG A 65 21.99 -10.26 -14.27
C ARG A 65 22.09 -9.53 -12.94
N GLN A 66 23.17 -8.82 -12.73
CA GLN A 66 23.40 -8.05 -11.51
C GLN A 66 22.37 -6.92 -11.36
N SER A 67 22.08 -6.19 -12.43
CA SER A 67 21.08 -5.12 -12.45
C SER A 67 19.69 -5.61 -12.01
N ARG A 68 19.23 -6.74 -12.57
CA ARG A 68 17.94 -7.33 -12.18
C ARG A 68 17.91 -7.75 -10.72
N HIS A 69 18.97 -8.34 -10.19
CA HIS A 69 19.02 -8.70 -8.77
C HIS A 69 18.95 -7.47 -7.87
N VAL A 70 19.72 -6.42 -8.17
CA VAL A 70 19.71 -5.17 -7.39
C VAL A 70 18.33 -4.51 -7.44
N VAL A 71 17.73 -4.39 -8.62
CA VAL A 71 16.40 -3.81 -8.79
C VAL A 71 15.34 -4.60 -8.03
N ASN A 72 15.35 -5.94 -8.14
CA ASN A 72 14.39 -6.77 -7.41
C ASN A 72 14.53 -6.63 -5.89
N LEU A 73 15.76 -6.58 -5.35
CA LEU A 73 15.99 -6.38 -3.93
C LEU A 73 15.52 -4.98 -3.47
N LEU A 74 15.77 -3.95 -4.27
CA LEU A 74 15.34 -2.58 -3.98
C LEU A 74 13.82 -2.45 -3.92
N LEU A 75 13.10 -3.13 -4.83
CA LEU A 75 11.65 -3.08 -4.93
C LEU A 75 10.94 -4.08 -4.01
N LEU A 76 11.66 -5.04 -3.44
CA LEU A 76 11.09 -6.08 -2.58
C LEU A 76 10.40 -5.49 -1.35
N TRP A 77 11.10 -4.60 -0.63
CA TRP A 77 10.55 -4.02 0.60
C TRP A 77 9.29 -3.18 0.34
N PRO A 78 9.27 -2.24 -0.62
CA PRO A 78 8.05 -1.51 -0.97
C PRO A 78 6.87 -2.43 -1.32
N ALA A 79 7.10 -3.45 -2.13
CA ALA A 79 6.05 -4.40 -2.50
C ALA A 79 5.51 -5.19 -1.29
N LEU A 80 6.40 -5.59 -0.37
CA LEU A 80 6.00 -6.26 0.88
C LEU A 80 5.20 -5.33 1.78
N ALA A 81 5.67 -4.09 2.01
CA ALA A 81 4.99 -3.13 2.88
C ALA A 81 3.56 -2.84 2.41
N VAL A 82 3.38 -2.60 1.11
CA VAL A 82 2.05 -2.39 0.51
C VAL A 82 1.17 -3.64 0.63
N SER A 83 1.73 -4.83 0.41
CA SER A 83 0.99 -6.08 0.53
C SER A 83 0.59 -6.38 1.98
N ILE A 84 1.45 -6.09 2.96
CA ILE A 84 1.13 -6.22 4.39
C ILE A 84 -0.06 -5.36 4.76
N LYS A 85 -0.08 -4.07 4.36
CA LYS A 85 -1.23 -3.18 4.61
C LYS A 85 -2.53 -3.72 4.00
N ARG A 86 -2.42 -4.40 2.87
CA ARG A 86 -3.61 -4.99 2.24
C ARG A 86 -4.12 -6.22 2.99
N TRP A 87 -3.25 -7.03 3.59
CA TRP A 87 -3.64 -8.09 4.52
C TRP A 87 -4.28 -7.51 5.79
N HIS A 88 -3.75 -6.41 6.30
CA HIS A 88 -4.32 -5.66 7.43
C HIS A 88 -5.74 -5.15 7.13
N ASP A 89 -6.01 -4.73 5.90
CA ASP A 89 -7.34 -4.31 5.47
C ASP A 89 -8.39 -5.43 5.56
N ARG A 90 -7.94 -6.68 5.51
CA ARG A 90 -8.78 -7.87 5.68
C ARG A 90 -8.75 -8.44 7.11
N ASP A 91 -8.29 -7.64 8.07
CA ASP A 91 -8.08 -8.05 9.47
C ASP A 91 -7.17 -9.28 9.63
N GLN A 92 -6.30 -9.51 8.65
CA GLN A 92 -5.32 -10.58 8.68
C GLN A 92 -3.97 -10.06 9.18
N SER A 93 -3.17 -10.96 9.75
CA SER A 93 -1.79 -10.63 10.13
C SER A 93 -0.94 -10.37 8.87
N GLY A 94 0.01 -9.43 8.96
CA GLY A 94 0.98 -9.18 7.90
C GLY A 94 1.82 -10.38 7.50
N TRP A 95 1.94 -11.39 8.37
CA TRP A 95 2.63 -12.65 8.09
C TRP A 95 2.02 -13.44 6.91
N TRP A 96 0.75 -13.18 6.58
CA TRP A 96 0.13 -13.76 5.38
C TRP A 96 0.82 -13.38 4.07
N VAL A 97 1.65 -12.34 4.07
CA VAL A 97 2.47 -12.02 2.90
C VAL A 97 3.42 -13.17 2.52
N LEU A 98 3.81 -14.00 3.49
CA LEU A 98 4.69 -15.16 3.23
C LEU A 98 4.04 -16.25 2.38
N VAL A 99 2.73 -16.20 2.16
CA VAL A 99 2.05 -17.11 1.23
C VAL A 99 2.62 -17.05 -0.19
N VAL A 100 3.21 -15.91 -0.58
CA VAL A 100 3.86 -15.76 -1.89
C VAL A 100 5.10 -16.63 -2.06
N LEU A 101 5.65 -17.19 -0.98
CA LEU A 101 6.76 -18.15 -1.04
C LEU A 101 6.32 -19.52 -1.58
N LEU A 102 5.01 -19.79 -1.60
CA LEU A 102 4.44 -20.95 -2.29
C LEU A 102 4.27 -20.59 -3.77
N PRO A 103 5.11 -21.13 -4.68
CA PRO A 103 5.03 -20.78 -6.09
C PRO A 103 3.68 -21.16 -6.68
N LEU A 104 3.19 -20.39 -7.62
CA LEU A 104 1.92 -20.49 -8.32
C LEU A 104 0.70 -20.35 -7.40
N ILE A 105 0.49 -21.27 -6.47
CA ILE A 105 -0.69 -21.28 -5.57
C ILE A 105 -0.69 -20.05 -4.66
N GLY A 106 0.44 -19.75 -4.04
CA GLY A 106 0.58 -18.59 -3.14
C GLY A 106 0.45 -17.26 -3.89
N TRP A 107 1.00 -17.16 -5.09
CA TRP A 107 0.87 -15.96 -5.92
C TRP A 107 -0.58 -15.75 -6.38
N LEU A 108 -1.23 -16.80 -6.86
CA LEU A 108 -2.64 -16.74 -7.28
C LEU A 108 -3.53 -16.37 -6.08
N TRP A 109 -3.29 -16.99 -4.92
CA TRP A 109 -4.02 -16.68 -3.71
C TRP A 109 -3.79 -15.24 -3.24
N ALA A 110 -2.54 -14.77 -3.21
CA ALA A 110 -2.22 -13.40 -2.85
C ALA A 110 -2.88 -12.38 -3.80
N LEU A 111 -2.89 -12.66 -5.10
CA LEU A 111 -3.53 -11.80 -6.10
C LEU A 111 -5.06 -11.75 -5.90
N VAL A 112 -5.70 -12.89 -5.69
CA VAL A 112 -7.14 -12.95 -5.40
C VAL A 112 -7.44 -12.25 -4.08
N ALA A 113 -6.70 -12.59 -3.02
CA ALA A 113 -6.93 -12.08 -1.68
C ALA A 113 -6.71 -10.56 -1.58
N ASN A 114 -5.65 -10.04 -2.17
CA ASN A 114 -5.30 -8.61 -2.08
C ASN A 114 -5.93 -7.78 -3.19
N GLY A 115 -6.06 -8.33 -4.39
CA GLY A 115 -6.54 -7.58 -5.55
C GLY A 115 -8.06 -7.62 -5.75
N LEU A 116 -8.70 -8.75 -5.47
CA LEU A 116 -10.12 -8.96 -5.79
C LEU A 116 -11.04 -8.92 -4.56
N LEU A 117 -10.65 -9.57 -3.46
CA LEU A 117 -11.52 -9.65 -2.29
C LEU A 117 -11.62 -8.30 -1.58
N ARG A 118 -12.79 -8.01 -1.05
CA ARG A 118 -13.06 -6.82 -0.25
C ARG A 118 -12.33 -6.88 1.10
N GLY A 119 -11.94 -5.72 1.64
CA GLY A 119 -11.49 -5.58 3.02
C GLY A 119 -12.63 -5.84 4.02
N THR A 120 -12.30 -5.92 5.30
CA THR A 120 -13.29 -6.00 6.37
C THR A 120 -14.02 -4.67 6.48
N PRO A 121 -15.37 -4.66 6.51
CA PRO A 121 -16.12 -3.44 6.68
C PRO A 121 -15.88 -2.83 8.07
N GLY A 122 -15.93 -1.50 8.13
CA GLY A 122 -15.77 -0.75 9.37
C GLY A 122 -14.37 -0.79 9.99
N VAL A 123 -14.30 -0.51 11.30
CA VAL A 123 -13.03 -0.49 12.05
C VAL A 123 -12.59 -1.89 12.39
N ASN A 124 -11.31 -2.23 12.08
CA ASN A 124 -10.68 -3.48 12.50
C ASN A 124 -9.44 -3.22 13.38
N ARG A 125 -8.67 -4.27 13.72
CA ARG A 125 -7.46 -4.16 14.57
C ARG A 125 -6.39 -3.23 14.00
N HIS A 126 -6.42 -2.95 12.70
CA HIS A 126 -5.42 -2.17 11.98
C HIS A 126 -5.89 -0.76 11.61
N GLY A 127 -7.17 -0.42 11.89
CA GLY A 127 -7.72 0.92 11.67
C GLY A 127 -9.11 0.96 11.06
N PRO A 128 -9.60 2.17 10.74
CA PRO A 128 -10.88 2.38 10.07
C PRO A 128 -10.84 1.90 8.61
N GLU A 129 -12.03 1.71 8.04
CA GLU A 129 -12.16 1.31 6.63
C GLU A 129 -11.70 2.43 5.69
N PRO A 130 -10.82 2.14 4.69
CA PRO A 130 -10.34 3.14 3.76
C PRO A 130 -11.45 3.84 2.96
N GLU A 131 -12.46 3.10 2.53
CA GLU A 131 -13.59 3.65 1.76
C GLU A 131 -14.44 4.62 2.59
N GLU A 132 -14.68 4.32 3.88
CA GLU A 132 -15.44 5.22 4.80
C GLU A 132 -14.67 6.52 5.05
N VAL A 133 -13.36 6.43 5.27
CA VAL A 133 -12.52 7.63 5.50
C VAL A 133 -12.47 8.50 4.26
N ALA A 134 -12.34 7.91 3.07
CA ALA A 134 -12.35 8.64 1.80
C ALA A 134 -13.71 9.36 1.57
N GLN A 135 -14.82 8.68 1.84
CA GLN A 135 -16.16 9.28 1.72
C GLN A 135 -16.36 10.43 2.72
N ALA A 136 -16.00 10.24 3.99
CA ALA A 136 -16.11 11.27 5.02
C ALA A 136 -15.28 12.51 4.67
N ARG A 137 -14.09 12.31 4.09
CA ARG A 137 -13.24 13.40 3.62
C ARG A 137 -13.86 14.14 2.42
N ALA A 138 -14.35 13.41 1.43
CA ALA A 138 -15.01 14.00 0.27
C ALA A 138 -16.22 14.85 0.68
N GLN A 139 -17.01 14.38 1.64
CA GLN A 139 -18.14 15.14 2.17
C GLN A 139 -17.70 16.44 2.87
N ARG A 140 -16.63 16.41 3.68
CA ARG A 140 -16.09 17.62 4.32
C ARG A 140 -15.63 18.64 3.29
N LEU A 141 -14.87 18.23 2.28
CA LEU A 141 -14.42 19.12 1.21
C LEU A 141 -15.56 19.71 0.41
N ALA A 142 -16.64 18.98 0.19
CA ALA A 142 -17.82 19.49 -0.49
C ALA A 142 -18.57 20.56 0.34
N VAL A 143 -18.60 20.42 1.67
CA VAL A 143 -19.19 21.41 2.57
C VAL A 143 -18.32 22.67 2.66
N ASP A 144 -17.00 22.51 2.81
CA ASP A 144 -16.06 23.64 2.93
C ASP A 144 -15.86 24.39 1.61
N GLY A 145 -15.96 23.71 0.45
CA GLY A 145 -15.84 24.32 -0.87
C GLY A 145 -17.10 24.97 -1.40
N GLY A 146 -18.25 24.83 -0.71
CA GLY A 146 -19.54 25.44 -1.06
C GLY A 146 -19.87 26.73 -0.29
N ALA A 147 -18.97 27.18 0.56
CA ALA A 147 -19.07 28.43 1.31
C ALA A 147 -18.17 29.51 0.71
#